data_29bacd3eb24d6bb86c9a9bcd5cb03d27
#
_entry.id   29bacd3eb24d6bb86c9a9bcd5cb03d27
#
_cell.length_a   1.000
_cell.length_b   1.000
_cell.length_c   1.000
_cell.angle_alpha   90.00
_cell.angle_beta   90.00
_cell.angle_gamma   90.00
#
_symmetry.space_group_name_H-M   'P 1'
#
loop_
_entity.id
_entity.type
_entity.pdbx_description
1 polymer ?
#
loop_
_entity_poly.entity_id
_entity_poly.type
_entity_poly.pdbx_seq_one_letter_code
_entity_poly.pdbx_strand_id
1 'polypeptide(L)'
;IPMLRSILNEVFQRAKAFLTDAGKIIMAISIVLWILASFPKLENGESVSIHESYAGRIGHAIEPIIEPLGYDWKIGIGLLTSFAAREVMVSTLATIYNVEESEDDFVSIKDALKNDKKPDGSPTFTVLVALSLMVFYVYAAQCMATFAIVKNETNSWKWPMIMIVYMSALAYFGALLVYQGGQILGFT
;
A
#
# COMPACT_ATOMS: atom_id res chain seq x y z
N ILE A 1 41.20 -5.03 10.98
CA ILE A 1 40.36 -4.56 9.86
C ILE A 1 39.66 -5.79 9.31
N PRO A 2 38.32 -5.84 9.29
CA PRO A 2 37.61 -7.00 8.75
C PRO A 2 37.93 -7.16 7.27
N MET A 3 38.18 -8.41 6.84
CA MET A 3 38.52 -8.70 5.45
C MET A 3 37.30 -8.43 4.57
N LEU A 4 37.44 -7.60 3.52
CA LEU A 4 36.40 -7.28 2.55
C LEU A 4 35.64 -8.50 2.04
N ARG A 5 36.33 -9.62 1.84
CA ARG A 5 35.76 -10.89 1.40
C ARG A 5 34.77 -11.48 2.41
N SER A 6 35.05 -11.33 3.71
CA SER A 6 34.14 -11.79 4.77
C SER A 6 32.87 -10.96 4.81
N ILE A 7 33.02 -9.63 4.69
CA ILE A 7 31.86 -8.68 4.65
C ILE A 7 30.99 -8.99 3.43
N LEU A 8 31.60 -9.14 2.25
CA LEU A 8 30.85 -9.44 1.03
C LEU A 8 30.09 -10.77 1.12
N ASN A 9 30.72 -11.81 1.68
CA ASN A 9 30.05 -13.09 1.88
C ASN A 9 28.88 -12.99 2.87
N GLU A 10 29.05 -12.26 3.95
CA GLU A 10 27.97 -12.07 4.94
C GLU A 10 26.79 -11.27 4.35
N VAL A 11 27.09 -10.19 3.62
CA VAL A 11 26.06 -9.41 2.91
C VAL A 11 25.33 -10.28 1.89
N PHE A 12 26.06 -11.07 1.11
CA PHE A 12 25.45 -11.95 0.11
C PHE A 12 24.58 -13.04 0.73
N GLN A 13 25.02 -13.65 1.84
CA GLN A 13 24.23 -14.66 2.56
C GLN A 13 22.96 -14.05 3.16
N ARG A 14 23.04 -12.87 3.77
CA ARG A 14 21.88 -12.17 4.31
C ARG A 14 20.91 -11.74 3.20
N ALA A 15 21.43 -11.20 2.10
CA ALA A 15 20.62 -10.85 0.93
C ALA A 15 19.92 -12.07 0.33
N LYS A 16 20.64 -13.20 0.18
CA LYS A 16 20.06 -14.45 -0.32
C LYS A 16 18.97 -15.00 0.60
N ALA A 17 19.21 -15.00 1.92
CA ALA A 17 18.21 -15.42 2.90
C ALA A 17 16.96 -14.53 2.81
N PHE A 18 17.14 -13.22 2.76
CA PHE A 18 16.03 -12.26 2.60
C PHE A 18 15.26 -12.51 1.30
N LEU A 19 15.94 -12.64 0.16
CA LEU A 19 15.27 -12.92 -1.13
C LEU A 19 14.50 -14.23 -1.10
N THR A 20 15.05 -15.26 -0.46
CA THR A 20 14.43 -16.59 -0.44
C THR A 20 13.20 -16.61 0.48
N ASP A 21 13.28 -16.01 1.63
CA ASP A 21 12.22 -16.09 2.64
C ASP A 21 11.15 -15.01 2.41
N ALA A 22 11.56 -13.77 2.23
CA ALA A 22 10.63 -12.68 1.94
C ALA A 22 10.04 -12.78 0.54
N GLY A 23 10.82 -13.18 -0.48
CA GLY A 23 10.36 -13.34 -1.85
C GLY A 23 9.21 -14.33 -2.00
N LYS A 24 9.25 -15.46 -1.28
CA LYS A 24 8.15 -16.44 -1.27
C LYS A 24 6.85 -15.85 -0.72
N ILE A 25 6.95 -15.09 0.38
CA ILE A 25 5.81 -14.46 1.02
C ILE A 25 5.22 -13.39 0.11
N ILE A 26 6.08 -12.52 -0.46
CA ILE A 26 5.67 -11.47 -1.39
C ILE A 26 4.97 -12.08 -2.61
N MET A 27 5.55 -13.12 -3.22
CA MET A 27 4.96 -13.80 -4.38
C MET A 27 3.59 -14.41 -4.03
N ALA A 28 3.47 -15.09 -2.89
CA ALA A 28 2.19 -15.67 -2.47
C ALA A 28 1.11 -14.59 -2.28
N ILE A 29 1.45 -13.49 -1.62
CA ILE A 29 0.53 -12.37 -1.39
C ILE A 29 0.18 -11.68 -2.72
N SER A 30 1.16 -11.47 -3.62
CA SER A 30 0.91 -10.88 -4.94
C SER A 30 -0.04 -11.73 -5.78
N ILE A 31 0.08 -13.05 -5.74
CA ILE A 31 -0.86 -13.96 -6.41
C ILE A 31 -2.27 -13.83 -5.83
N VAL A 32 -2.40 -13.79 -4.51
CA VAL A 32 -3.70 -13.61 -3.84
C VAL A 32 -4.32 -12.28 -4.24
N LEU A 33 -3.56 -11.19 -4.20
CA LEU A 33 -4.04 -9.86 -4.59
C LEU A 33 -4.42 -9.80 -6.06
N TRP A 34 -3.63 -10.43 -6.93
CA TRP A 34 -3.96 -10.53 -8.35
C TRP A 34 -5.27 -11.29 -8.57
N ILE A 35 -5.50 -12.39 -7.86
CA ILE A 35 -6.78 -13.11 -7.92
C ILE A 35 -7.92 -12.19 -7.44
N LEU A 36 -7.77 -11.50 -6.31
CA LEU A 36 -8.79 -10.59 -5.78
C LEU A 36 -9.11 -9.43 -6.74
N ALA A 37 -8.11 -8.92 -7.43
CA ALA A 37 -8.28 -7.85 -8.42
C ALA A 37 -8.87 -8.35 -9.75
N SER A 38 -8.59 -9.60 -10.14
CA SER A 38 -9.01 -10.17 -11.43
C SER A 38 -10.38 -10.85 -11.39
N PHE A 39 -10.94 -11.16 -10.22
CA PHE A 39 -12.22 -11.85 -10.08
C PHE A 39 -13.26 -10.98 -9.33
N PRO A 40 -14.57 -11.15 -9.63
CA PRO A 40 -15.17 -12.10 -10.56
C PRO A 40 -14.94 -11.71 -12.03
N LYS A 41 -14.88 -12.67 -12.95
CA LYS A 41 -14.92 -12.40 -14.40
C LYS A 41 -16.37 -12.32 -14.85
N LEU A 42 -16.68 -11.41 -15.78
CA LEU A 42 -17.97 -11.38 -16.48
C LEU A 42 -18.10 -12.64 -17.37
N GLU A 43 -19.34 -13.08 -17.62
CA GLU A 43 -19.65 -14.23 -18.49
C GLU A 43 -19.05 -14.10 -19.90
N ASN A 44 -18.72 -12.92 -20.35
CA ASN A 44 -18.12 -12.63 -21.65
C ASN A 44 -16.57 -12.73 -21.67
N GLY A 45 -15.92 -13.10 -20.56
CA GLY A 45 -14.46 -13.24 -20.50
C GLY A 45 -13.68 -11.91 -20.42
N GLU A 46 -14.37 -10.77 -20.42
CA GLU A 46 -13.75 -9.46 -20.20
C GLU A 46 -13.40 -9.28 -18.73
N SER A 47 -12.26 -8.64 -18.48
CA SER A 47 -11.84 -8.26 -17.13
C SER A 47 -12.83 -7.25 -16.55
N VAL A 48 -13.44 -7.59 -15.44
CA VAL A 48 -14.29 -6.67 -14.67
C VAL A 48 -13.48 -5.43 -14.30
N SER A 49 -14.12 -4.27 -14.33
CA SER A 49 -13.51 -3.07 -13.76
C SER A 49 -13.10 -3.35 -12.32
N ILE A 50 -11.94 -2.86 -11.88
CA ILE A 50 -11.42 -3.09 -10.51
C ILE A 50 -12.45 -2.71 -9.44
N HIS A 51 -13.34 -1.76 -9.76
CA HIS A 51 -14.45 -1.33 -8.92
C HIS A 51 -15.39 -2.48 -8.54
N GLU A 52 -15.67 -3.40 -9.45
CA GLU A 52 -16.59 -4.54 -9.24
C GLU A 52 -15.88 -5.80 -8.77
N SER A 53 -14.53 -5.79 -8.76
CA SER A 53 -13.72 -6.91 -8.29
C SER A 53 -13.87 -7.12 -6.78
N TYR A 54 -13.42 -8.27 -6.27
CA TYR A 54 -13.36 -8.52 -4.83
C TYR A 54 -12.47 -7.49 -4.12
N ALA A 55 -11.37 -7.05 -4.74
CA ALA A 55 -10.51 -6.00 -4.21
C ALA A 55 -11.28 -4.67 -4.08
N GLY A 56 -12.07 -4.29 -5.09
CA GLY A 56 -12.92 -3.10 -5.06
C GLY A 56 -13.94 -3.15 -3.93
N ARG A 57 -14.62 -4.29 -3.74
CA ARG A 57 -15.57 -4.47 -2.64
C ARG A 57 -14.91 -4.34 -1.26
N ILE A 58 -13.71 -4.86 -1.10
CA ILE A 58 -12.93 -4.69 0.14
C ILE A 58 -12.54 -3.22 0.33
N GLY A 59 -12.11 -2.55 -0.75
CA GLY A 59 -11.82 -1.11 -0.74
C GLY A 59 -12.99 -0.28 -0.24
N HIS A 60 -14.19 -0.50 -0.79
CA HIS A 60 -15.43 0.16 -0.35
C HIS A 60 -15.83 -0.20 1.08
N ALA A 61 -15.58 -1.42 1.54
CA ALA A 61 -15.86 -1.80 2.93
C ALA A 61 -14.92 -1.09 3.93
N ILE A 62 -13.70 -0.74 3.51
CA ILE A 62 -12.71 -0.03 4.33
C ILE A 62 -12.89 1.49 4.23
N GLU A 63 -13.48 1.98 3.14
CA GLU A 63 -13.66 3.39 2.84
C GLU A 63 -14.19 4.21 4.02
N PRO A 64 -15.27 3.83 4.74
CA PRO A 64 -15.79 4.61 5.87
C PRO A 64 -14.77 4.77 7.02
N ILE A 65 -13.77 3.89 7.12
CA ILE A 65 -12.71 3.99 8.14
C ILE A 65 -11.63 4.97 7.71
N ILE A 66 -11.32 5.05 6.41
CA ILE A 66 -10.24 5.88 5.86
C ILE A 66 -10.72 7.23 5.31
N GLU A 67 -12.03 7.38 5.08
CA GLU A 67 -12.65 8.64 4.64
C GLU A 67 -12.30 9.84 5.55
N PRO A 68 -12.26 9.72 6.90
CA PRO A 68 -11.83 10.81 7.77
C PRO A 68 -10.39 11.30 7.55
N LEU A 69 -9.56 10.52 6.86
CA LEU A 69 -8.20 10.86 6.45
C LEU A 69 -8.16 11.53 5.07
N GLY A 70 -9.31 11.66 4.42
CA GLY A 70 -9.47 12.15 3.05
C GLY A 70 -9.26 11.10 1.96
N TYR A 71 -9.10 9.83 2.34
CA TYR A 71 -8.82 8.74 1.41
C TYR A 71 -10.11 8.14 0.85
N ASP A 72 -10.05 7.75 -0.41
CA ASP A 72 -11.11 7.03 -1.11
C ASP A 72 -10.81 5.51 -1.14
N TRP A 73 -11.73 4.74 -1.70
CA TRP A 73 -11.58 3.29 -1.84
C TRP A 73 -10.34 2.88 -2.67
N LYS A 74 -9.92 3.70 -3.67
CA LYS A 74 -8.73 3.43 -4.51
C LYS A 74 -7.46 3.51 -3.68
N ILE A 75 -7.33 4.56 -2.85
CA ILE A 75 -6.25 4.68 -1.88
C ILE A 75 -6.33 3.52 -0.89
N GLY A 76 -7.53 3.14 -0.46
CA GLY A 76 -7.77 1.99 0.43
C GLY A 76 -7.23 0.68 -0.13
N ILE A 77 -7.47 0.39 -1.41
CA ILE A 77 -6.87 -0.78 -2.08
C ILE A 77 -5.34 -0.65 -2.12
N GLY A 78 -4.83 0.53 -2.48
CA GLY A 78 -3.39 0.80 -2.48
C GLY A 78 -2.73 0.56 -1.11
N LEU A 79 -3.38 0.99 -0.03
CA LEU A 79 -2.92 0.74 1.33
C LEU A 79 -2.94 -0.74 1.69
N LEU A 80 -3.98 -1.47 1.29
CA LEU A 80 -4.10 -2.90 1.53
C LEU A 80 -3.00 -3.68 0.80
N THR A 81 -2.74 -3.34 -0.46
CA THR A 81 -1.69 -3.98 -1.25
C THR A 81 -0.30 -3.63 -0.75
N SER A 82 -0.11 -2.42 -0.24
CA SER A 82 1.14 -1.96 0.39
C SER A 82 1.53 -2.74 1.64
N PHE A 83 0.57 -3.44 2.25
CA PHE A 83 0.87 -4.33 3.36
C PHE A 83 1.73 -5.52 2.94
N ALA A 84 1.65 -5.95 1.68
CA ALA A 84 2.54 -6.95 1.11
C ALA A 84 3.95 -6.38 0.90
N ALA A 85 4.04 -5.27 0.16
CA ALA A 85 5.25 -4.50 -0.06
C ALA A 85 4.87 -3.05 -0.36
N ARG A 86 5.59 -2.09 0.22
CA ARG A 86 5.26 -0.65 0.10
C ARG A 86 5.30 -0.15 -1.33
N GLU A 87 6.18 -0.70 -2.14
CA GLU A 87 6.38 -0.36 -3.55
C GLU A 87 5.17 -0.73 -4.42
N VAL A 88 4.37 -1.68 -3.98
CA VAL A 88 3.20 -2.17 -4.74
C VAL A 88 2.09 -1.13 -4.83
N MET A 89 2.05 -0.12 -3.96
CA MET A 89 1.05 0.94 -4.04
C MET A 89 1.03 1.65 -5.39
N VAL A 90 2.21 2.03 -5.89
CA VAL A 90 2.31 2.77 -7.16
C VAL A 90 1.81 1.90 -8.33
N SER A 91 2.22 0.64 -8.39
CA SER A 91 1.75 -0.29 -9.43
C SER A 91 0.26 -0.62 -9.29
N THR A 92 -0.26 -0.68 -8.06
CA THR A 92 -1.70 -0.85 -7.84
C THR A 92 -2.49 0.34 -8.35
N LEU A 93 -2.06 1.56 -8.05
CA LEU A 93 -2.70 2.77 -8.57
C LEU A 93 -2.61 2.82 -10.10
N ALA A 94 -1.46 2.50 -10.69
CA ALA A 94 -1.32 2.40 -12.14
C ALA A 94 -2.35 1.43 -12.75
N THR A 95 -2.53 0.27 -12.14
CA THR A 95 -3.52 -0.72 -12.57
C THR A 95 -4.96 -0.20 -12.40
N ILE A 96 -5.28 0.46 -11.28
CA ILE A 96 -6.62 1.03 -11.02
C ILE A 96 -6.97 2.10 -12.06
N TYR A 97 -6.00 2.93 -12.42
CA TYR A 97 -6.19 3.99 -13.43
C TYR A 97 -5.98 3.51 -14.87
N ASN A 98 -5.77 2.20 -15.06
CA ASN A 98 -5.56 1.58 -16.39
C ASN A 98 -4.49 2.29 -17.22
N VAL A 99 -3.41 2.69 -16.54
CA VAL A 99 -2.25 3.29 -17.20
C VAL A 99 -1.45 2.17 -17.87
N GLU A 100 -1.36 2.21 -19.20
CA GLU A 100 -0.57 1.24 -19.96
C GLU A 100 0.92 1.43 -19.64
N GLU A 101 1.66 0.32 -19.53
CA GLU A 101 3.11 0.32 -19.34
C GLU A 101 3.80 0.97 -20.55
N SER A 102 4.19 2.24 -20.42
CA SER A 102 4.97 3.01 -21.39
C SER A 102 6.19 3.61 -20.70
N GLU A 103 7.21 4.01 -21.46
CA GLU A 103 8.43 4.60 -20.90
C GLU A 103 8.16 5.91 -20.09
N ASP A 104 6.97 6.48 -20.21
CA ASP A 104 6.50 7.68 -19.53
C ASP A 104 5.47 7.40 -18.39
N ASP A 105 5.48 6.21 -17.81
CA ASP A 105 4.48 5.74 -16.81
C ASP A 105 4.25 6.71 -15.65
N PHE A 106 5.31 7.33 -15.12
CA PHE A 106 5.17 8.27 -14.02
C PHE A 106 4.44 9.56 -14.39
N VAL A 107 4.56 10.02 -15.63
CA VAL A 107 3.85 11.21 -16.12
C VAL A 107 2.37 10.87 -16.28
N SER A 108 2.08 9.73 -16.86
CA SER A 108 0.73 9.22 -17.09
C SER A 108 -0.04 8.99 -15.78
N ILE A 109 0.59 8.35 -14.78
CA ILE A 109 0.01 8.15 -13.44
C ILE A 109 -0.25 9.49 -12.75
N LYS A 110 0.71 10.42 -12.79
CA LYS A 110 0.57 11.74 -12.20
C LYS A 110 -0.61 12.51 -12.77
N ASP A 111 -0.80 12.46 -14.08
CA ASP A 111 -1.91 13.14 -14.74
C ASP A 111 -3.25 12.46 -14.44
N ALA A 112 -3.28 11.13 -14.37
CA ALA A 112 -4.45 10.37 -13.96
C ALA A 112 -4.87 10.73 -12.52
N LEU A 113 -3.92 10.76 -11.58
CA LEU A 113 -4.17 11.14 -10.18
C LEU A 113 -4.64 12.59 -10.04
N LYS A 114 -4.08 13.52 -10.83
CA LYS A 114 -4.47 14.93 -10.84
C LYS A 114 -5.89 15.17 -11.34
N ASN A 115 -6.29 14.39 -12.32
CA ASN A 115 -7.60 14.52 -12.97
C ASN A 115 -8.70 13.72 -12.27
N ASP A 116 -8.34 12.87 -11.30
CA ASP A 116 -9.30 12.07 -10.57
C ASP A 116 -10.16 12.92 -9.63
N LYS A 117 -11.46 12.68 -9.69
CA LYS A 117 -12.47 13.42 -8.92
C LYS A 117 -13.36 12.45 -8.17
N LYS A 118 -13.73 12.86 -6.97
CA LYS A 118 -14.76 12.21 -6.17
C LYS A 118 -16.14 12.38 -6.83
N PRO A 119 -17.14 11.60 -6.43
CA PRO A 119 -18.52 11.76 -6.93
C PRO A 119 -19.12 13.15 -6.72
N ASP A 120 -18.62 13.91 -5.73
CA ASP A 120 -19.00 15.29 -5.44
C ASP A 120 -18.32 16.33 -6.34
N GLY A 121 -17.42 15.89 -7.26
CA GLY A 121 -16.69 16.73 -8.18
C GLY A 121 -15.39 17.33 -7.60
N SER A 122 -15.08 17.11 -6.32
CA SER A 122 -13.84 17.54 -5.68
C SER A 122 -12.67 16.65 -6.13
N PRO A 123 -11.43 17.18 -6.19
CA PRO A 123 -10.27 16.37 -6.53
C PRO A 123 -10.01 15.32 -5.45
N THR A 124 -9.76 14.07 -5.86
CA THR A 124 -9.43 12.97 -4.93
C THR A 124 -8.05 13.18 -4.30
N PHE A 125 -7.07 13.61 -5.09
CA PHE A 125 -5.69 13.84 -4.66
C PHE A 125 -5.42 15.33 -4.51
N THR A 126 -5.62 15.85 -3.30
CA THR A 126 -5.19 17.21 -2.92
C THR A 126 -3.80 17.17 -2.29
N VAL A 127 -3.15 18.33 -2.18
CA VAL A 127 -1.87 18.45 -1.46
C VAL A 127 -2.02 17.96 -0.01
N LEU A 128 -3.17 18.22 0.60
CA LEU A 128 -3.47 17.82 1.96
C LEU A 128 -3.60 16.29 2.09
N VAL A 129 -4.28 15.63 1.13
CA VAL A 129 -4.36 14.17 1.05
C VAL A 129 -2.96 13.57 0.85
N ALA A 130 -2.15 14.16 -0.01
CA ALA A 130 -0.78 13.70 -0.25
C ALA A 130 0.09 13.79 1.02
N LEU A 131 0.02 14.92 1.75
CA LEU A 131 0.74 15.09 3.02
C LEU A 131 0.25 14.10 4.09
N SER A 132 -1.06 13.91 4.21
CA SER A 132 -1.66 12.93 5.11
C SER A 132 -1.16 11.51 4.78
N LEU A 133 -1.12 11.16 3.49
CA LEU A 133 -0.64 9.87 3.02
C LEU A 133 0.86 9.68 3.29
N MET A 134 1.68 10.71 3.11
CA MET A 134 3.11 10.68 3.46
C MET A 134 3.30 10.39 4.94
N VAL A 135 2.56 11.09 5.82
CA VAL A 135 2.63 10.86 7.27
C VAL A 135 2.14 9.46 7.63
N PHE A 136 1.05 9.00 7.00
CA PHE A 136 0.59 7.62 7.15
C PHE A 136 1.71 6.63 6.83
N TYR A 137 2.38 6.77 5.68
CA TYR A 137 3.47 5.87 5.28
C TYR A 137 4.71 5.95 6.17
N VAL A 138 5.00 7.08 6.80
CA VAL A 138 6.10 7.19 7.76
C VAL A 138 5.87 6.29 8.96
N TYR A 139 4.64 6.27 9.48
CA TYR A 139 4.28 5.53 10.71
C TYR A 139 3.63 4.17 10.44
N ALA A 140 3.17 3.92 9.22
CA ALA A 140 2.47 2.68 8.89
C ALA A 140 3.27 1.43 9.24
N ALA A 141 2.56 0.40 9.60
CA ALA A 141 3.12 -0.91 9.87
C ALA A 141 4.02 -1.38 8.73
N GLN A 142 5.13 -2.01 9.08
CA GLN A 142 6.10 -2.53 8.13
C GLN A 142 5.47 -3.63 7.26
N CYS A 143 6.17 -4.01 6.18
CA CYS A 143 5.72 -5.10 5.31
C CYS A 143 5.68 -6.45 6.05
N MET A 144 4.91 -7.40 5.54
CA MET A 144 4.75 -8.74 6.13
C MET A 144 6.08 -9.48 6.36
N ALA A 145 7.08 -9.21 5.51
CA ALA A 145 8.42 -9.78 5.69
C ALA A 145 9.06 -9.35 7.02
N THR A 146 8.91 -8.09 7.42
CA THR A 146 9.43 -7.59 8.71
C THR A 146 8.74 -8.30 9.88
N PHE A 147 7.42 -8.49 9.82
CA PHE A 147 6.68 -9.21 10.88
C PHE A 147 7.10 -10.67 10.98
N ALA A 148 7.38 -11.33 9.84
CA ALA A 148 7.88 -12.69 9.82
C ALA A 148 9.28 -12.78 10.50
N ILE A 149 10.15 -11.81 10.24
CA ILE A 149 11.47 -11.74 10.89
C ILE A 149 11.32 -11.50 12.39
N VAL A 150 10.52 -10.53 12.81
CA VAL A 150 10.28 -10.23 14.24
C VAL A 150 9.70 -11.44 14.96
N LYS A 151 8.74 -12.15 14.32
CA LYS A 151 8.19 -13.40 14.86
C LYS A 151 9.26 -14.48 15.04
N ASN A 152 10.16 -14.63 14.06
CA ASN A 152 11.22 -15.62 14.11
C ASN A 152 12.29 -15.26 15.17
N GLU A 153 12.70 -14.00 15.25
CA GLU A 153 13.67 -13.51 16.23
C GLU A 153 13.13 -13.58 17.67
N THR A 154 11.87 -13.23 17.87
CA THR A 154 11.26 -13.21 19.23
C THR A 154 10.63 -14.55 19.62
N ASN A 155 10.55 -15.49 18.68
CA ASN A 155 9.86 -16.77 18.80
C ASN A 155 8.43 -16.64 19.41
N SER A 156 7.77 -15.51 19.12
CA SER A 156 6.46 -15.16 19.68
C SER A 156 5.63 -14.34 18.69
N TRP A 157 4.34 -14.63 18.60
CA TRP A 157 3.38 -13.83 17.84
C TRP A 157 2.95 -12.53 18.54
N LYS A 158 3.22 -12.39 19.85
CA LYS A 158 2.82 -11.21 20.63
C LYS A 158 3.47 -9.94 20.09
N TRP A 159 4.76 -9.98 19.83
CA TRP A 159 5.52 -8.80 19.40
C TRP A 159 5.12 -8.28 18.02
N PRO A 160 5.00 -9.13 16.97
CA PRO A 160 4.46 -8.69 15.68
C PRO A 160 3.06 -8.08 15.79
N MET A 161 2.16 -8.68 16.59
CA MET A 161 0.80 -8.16 16.78
C MET A 161 0.78 -6.81 17.49
N ILE A 162 1.55 -6.64 18.55
CA ILE A 162 1.70 -5.33 19.22
C ILE A 162 2.24 -4.29 18.22
N MET A 163 3.24 -4.65 17.43
CA MET A 163 3.85 -3.78 16.44
C MET A 163 2.83 -3.34 15.38
N ILE A 164 2.04 -4.27 14.84
CA ILE A 164 0.98 -3.96 13.86
C ILE A 164 -0.02 -2.97 14.47
N VAL A 165 -0.57 -3.26 15.64
CA VAL A 165 -1.60 -2.43 16.28
C VAL A 165 -1.03 -1.04 16.60
N TYR A 166 0.15 -0.98 17.23
CA TYR A 166 0.78 0.29 17.60
C TYR A 166 1.09 1.16 16.38
N MET A 167 1.75 0.59 15.37
CA MET A 167 2.15 1.35 14.17
C MET A 167 0.94 1.78 13.35
N SER A 168 -0.06 0.90 13.19
CA SER A 168 -1.29 1.25 12.47
C SER A 168 -2.08 2.34 13.18
N ALA A 169 -2.18 2.29 14.51
CA ALA A 169 -2.82 3.34 15.30
C ALA A 169 -2.07 4.68 15.15
N LEU A 170 -0.73 4.65 15.26
CA LEU A 170 0.08 5.86 15.13
C LEU A 170 -0.04 6.48 13.73
N ALA A 171 -0.02 5.63 12.68
CA ALA A 171 -0.21 6.06 11.30
C ALA A 171 -1.58 6.68 11.07
N TYR A 172 -2.64 6.04 11.58
CA TYR A 172 -4.00 6.52 11.46
C TYR A 172 -4.19 7.88 12.16
N PHE A 173 -3.80 7.98 13.44
CA PHE A 173 -3.93 9.23 14.17
C PHE A 173 -3.03 10.34 13.63
N GLY A 174 -1.81 10.02 13.18
CA GLY A 174 -0.91 10.99 12.56
C GLY A 174 -1.49 11.55 11.26
N ALA A 175 -1.99 10.70 10.39
CA ALA A 175 -2.63 11.10 9.13
C ALA A 175 -3.92 11.90 9.38
N LEU A 176 -4.74 11.48 10.34
CA LEU A 176 -5.96 12.16 10.74
C LEU A 176 -5.66 13.58 11.24
N LEU A 177 -4.66 13.75 12.10
CA LEU A 177 -4.27 15.08 12.60
C LEU A 177 -3.82 16.00 11.47
N VAL A 178 -3.05 15.48 10.50
CA VAL A 178 -2.60 16.27 9.35
C VAL A 178 -3.78 16.66 8.47
N TYR A 179 -4.67 15.72 8.15
CA TYR A 179 -5.79 15.99 7.26
C TYR A 179 -6.83 16.91 7.91
N GLN A 180 -7.31 16.58 9.10
CA GLN A 180 -8.30 17.39 9.80
C GLN A 180 -7.73 18.74 10.24
N GLY A 181 -6.49 18.74 10.73
CA GLY A 181 -5.79 19.99 11.08
C GLY A 181 -5.60 20.90 9.88
N GLY A 182 -5.24 20.35 8.74
CA GLY A 182 -5.10 21.11 7.49
C GLY A 182 -6.44 21.68 6.99
N GLN A 183 -7.54 20.94 7.10
CA GLN A 183 -8.87 21.43 6.77
C GLN A 183 -9.29 22.60 7.67
N ILE A 184 -9.04 22.52 8.98
CA ILE A 184 -9.35 23.60 9.94
C ILE A 184 -8.52 24.86 9.61
N LEU A 185 -7.28 24.71 9.12
CA LEU A 185 -6.42 25.80 8.72
C LEU A 185 -6.74 26.36 7.32
N GLY A 186 -7.74 25.81 6.62
CA GLY A 186 -8.19 26.26 5.30
C GLY A 186 -7.34 25.80 4.13
N PHE A 187 -6.49 24.80 4.32
CA PHE A 187 -5.81 24.12 3.22
C PHE A 187 -6.76 23.10 2.59
N THR A 188 -7.16 23.34 1.36
CA THR A 188 -8.01 22.43 0.55
C THR A 188 -7.22 21.84 -0.60
#